data_2a3e8c0b6a9f6b65d18a015e1e18838d
#
_entry.id   2a3e8c0b6a9f6b65d18a015e1e18838d
#
_cell.length_a   1.000
_cell.length_b   1.000
_cell.length_c   1.000
_cell.angle_alpha   90.00
_cell.angle_beta   90.00
_cell.angle_gamma   90.00
#
_symmetry.space_group_name_H-M   'P 1'
#
loop_
_entity.id
_entity.type
_entity.pdbx_description
1 polymer ?
#
loop_
_entity_poly.entity_id
_entity_poly.type
_entity_poly.pdbx_seq_one_letter_code
_entity_poly.pdbx_strand_id
1 'polypeptide(L)'
;YFIQAEKQLEGSGIRLFRMAEPDVPTKEEYLESVLPDHGVLGFDGKVIGASEGQNYEEVLKEKAVSISYDEDLISYIWEDRPALSNAPAFLLDLAYAGESTASKLERLREKMQEADTTVHILSSLDDIAWLLNIRGGDVMYTPLVLSYAVITMEDVHLFINESKLNQEILDSWNGLSVILHPYEEIYTFVKTLDETSHVLLDPSRINYAIYKNLPDATE
;
A
#
# COMPACT_ATOMS: atom_id res chain seq x y z
N TYR A 1 -2.47 9.55 23.59
CA TYR A 1 -3.27 8.45 23.01
C TYR A 1 -3.77 7.47 24.07
N PHE A 2 -2.96 7.01 25.04
CA PHE A 2 -3.35 5.99 26.03
C PHE A 2 -4.55 6.39 26.90
N ILE A 3 -4.65 7.65 27.33
CA ILE A 3 -5.80 8.15 28.11
C ILE A 3 -7.11 8.05 27.30
N GLN A 4 -7.06 8.34 26.00
CA GLN A 4 -8.20 8.20 25.12
C GLN A 4 -8.57 6.72 24.93
N ALA A 5 -7.58 5.88 24.65
CA ALA A 5 -7.78 4.45 24.46
C ALA A 5 -8.39 3.79 25.71
N GLU A 6 -7.92 4.11 26.92
CA GLU A 6 -8.50 3.61 28.18
C GLU A 6 -10.00 3.91 28.29
N LYS A 7 -10.38 5.17 28.02
CA LYS A 7 -11.79 5.59 28.08
C LYS A 7 -12.65 4.88 27.03
N GLN A 8 -12.12 4.70 25.81
CA GLN A 8 -12.86 4.06 24.73
C GLN A 8 -13.00 2.55 24.91
N LEU A 9 -12.05 1.92 25.61
CA LEU A 9 -12.05 0.48 25.88
C LEU A 9 -12.77 0.10 27.19
N GLU A 10 -13.20 1.08 28.00
CA GLU A 10 -13.88 0.82 29.25
C GLU A 10 -15.14 -0.05 29.04
N GLY A 11 -15.24 -1.17 29.76
CA GLY A 11 -16.33 -2.12 29.65
C GLY A 11 -16.34 -3.01 28.40
N SER A 12 -15.39 -2.84 27.46
CA SER A 12 -15.33 -3.64 26.23
C SER A 12 -14.74 -5.05 26.43
N GLY A 13 -14.02 -5.30 27.52
CA GLY A 13 -13.23 -6.51 27.72
C GLY A 13 -11.90 -6.54 26.93
N ILE A 14 -11.59 -5.51 26.16
CA ILE A 14 -10.34 -5.41 25.40
C ILE A 14 -9.25 -4.88 26.31
N ARG A 15 -8.12 -5.58 26.36
CA ARG A 15 -6.95 -5.19 27.16
C ARG A 15 -6.07 -4.21 26.40
N LEU A 16 -5.77 -3.06 27.01
CA LEU A 16 -4.83 -2.08 26.47
C LEU A 16 -3.39 -2.42 26.90
N PHE A 17 -2.50 -2.51 25.91
CA PHE A 17 -1.05 -2.55 26.11
C PHE A 17 -0.47 -1.16 25.82
N ARG A 18 0.17 -0.55 26.80
CA ARG A 18 0.78 0.79 26.66
C ARG A 18 2.20 0.64 26.12
N MET A 19 2.34 0.61 24.81
CA MET A 19 3.64 0.45 24.14
C MET A 19 4.70 1.41 24.70
N ALA A 20 5.93 0.91 24.83
CA ALA A 20 7.09 1.61 25.35
C ALA A 20 7.03 1.97 26.85
N GLU A 21 6.04 1.52 27.62
CA GLU A 21 6.10 1.53 29.07
C GLU A 21 6.94 0.33 29.59
N PRO A 22 7.58 0.44 30.76
CA PRO A 22 8.30 -0.69 31.37
C PRO A 22 7.40 -1.93 31.53
N ASP A 23 7.96 -3.11 31.30
CA ASP A 23 7.29 -4.42 31.43
C ASP A 23 6.07 -4.64 30.48
N VAL A 24 5.91 -3.78 29.46
CA VAL A 24 4.92 -3.98 28.42
C VAL A 24 5.60 -4.59 27.18
N PRO A 25 5.17 -5.78 26.75
CA PRO A 25 5.78 -6.45 25.60
C PRO A 25 5.49 -5.67 24.30
N THR A 26 6.41 -5.79 23.35
CA THR A 26 6.15 -5.40 21.96
C THR A 26 5.07 -6.29 21.33
N LYS A 27 4.59 -5.94 20.13
CA LYS A 27 3.63 -6.78 19.40
C LYS A 27 4.24 -8.16 19.12
N GLU A 28 5.47 -8.17 18.69
CA GLU A 28 6.24 -9.36 18.34
C GLU A 28 6.44 -10.28 19.56
N GLU A 29 6.93 -9.74 20.67
CA GLU A 29 7.11 -10.48 21.93
C GLU A 29 5.78 -11.07 22.45
N TYR A 30 4.69 -10.30 22.31
CA TYR A 30 3.37 -10.79 22.68
C TYR A 30 2.93 -11.95 21.76
N LEU A 31 3.04 -11.80 20.45
CA LEU A 31 2.66 -12.85 19.48
C LEU A 31 3.49 -14.13 19.71
N GLU A 32 4.80 -13.98 19.91
CA GLU A 32 5.67 -15.12 20.23
C GLU A 32 5.23 -15.82 21.52
N SER A 33 4.82 -15.07 22.54
CA SER A 33 4.41 -15.62 23.84
C SER A 33 3.08 -16.39 23.80
N VAL A 34 2.15 -16.01 22.91
CA VAL A 34 0.78 -16.55 22.90
C VAL A 34 0.52 -17.56 21.79
N LEU A 35 1.25 -17.51 20.69
CA LEU A 35 1.07 -18.45 19.59
C LEU A 35 1.70 -19.82 19.92
N PRO A 36 0.97 -20.91 19.67
CA PRO A 36 1.54 -22.26 19.83
C PRO A 36 2.50 -22.59 18.69
N ASP A 37 3.38 -23.55 18.91
CA ASP A 37 4.21 -24.13 17.86
C ASP A 37 3.31 -24.67 16.74
N HIS A 38 3.71 -24.45 15.49
CA HIS A 38 2.94 -24.78 14.28
C HIS A 38 1.56 -24.07 14.20
N GLY A 39 1.38 -22.97 14.93
CA GLY A 39 0.18 -22.14 14.86
C GLY A 39 0.03 -21.39 13.54
N VAL A 40 -1.03 -20.63 13.43
CA VAL A 40 -1.29 -19.74 12.29
C VAL A 40 -1.53 -18.32 12.80
N LEU A 41 -0.77 -17.35 12.30
CA LEU A 41 -1.06 -15.93 12.47
C LEU A 41 -1.84 -15.44 11.25
N GLY A 42 -3.10 -15.01 11.46
CA GLY A 42 -3.95 -14.48 10.41
C GLY A 42 -4.08 -12.96 10.48
N PHE A 43 -3.96 -12.28 9.34
CA PHE A 43 -4.26 -10.85 9.18
C PHE A 43 -4.61 -10.52 7.72
N ASP A 44 -5.25 -9.38 7.50
CA ASP A 44 -5.44 -8.86 6.14
C ASP A 44 -4.11 -8.28 5.63
N GLY A 45 -3.50 -8.94 4.65
CA GLY A 45 -2.25 -8.53 4.03
C GLY A 45 -2.32 -7.19 3.28
N LYS A 46 -3.53 -6.69 2.99
CA LYS A 46 -3.73 -5.40 2.34
C LYS A 46 -3.55 -4.22 3.30
N VAL A 47 -3.61 -4.45 4.62
CA VAL A 47 -3.52 -3.40 5.65
C VAL A 47 -2.27 -3.51 6.54
N ILE A 48 -1.50 -4.60 6.41
CA ILE A 48 -0.21 -4.76 7.09
C ILE A 48 0.90 -4.40 6.11
N GLY A 49 1.88 -3.61 6.57
CA GLY A 49 3.06 -3.26 5.76
C GLY A 49 3.97 -4.48 5.50
N ALA A 50 4.66 -4.50 4.35
CA ALA A 50 5.53 -5.61 3.99
C ALA A 50 6.63 -5.84 5.03
N SER A 51 7.29 -4.78 5.50
CA SER A 51 8.34 -4.87 6.55
C SER A 51 7.80 -5.44 7.86
N GLU A 52 6.57 -5.09 8.24
CA GLU A 52 5.92 -5.62 9.45
C GLU A 52 5.58 -7.10 9.29
N GLY A 53 5.01 -7.50 8.16
CA GLY A 53 4.72 -8.89 7.87
C GLY A 53 5.96 -9.78 7.81
N GLN A 54 7.05 -9.29 7.18
CA GLN A 54 8.35 -9.96 7.16
C GLN A 54 8.93 -10.12 8.57
N ASN A 55 8.80 -9.09 9.41
CA ASN A 55 9.24 -9.17 10.81
C ASN A 55 8.47 -10.23 11.59
N TYR A 56 7.16 -10.39 11.36
CA TYR A 56 6.40 -11.48 11.97
C TYR A 56 6.86 -12.86 11.48
N GLU A 57 7.16 -13.02 10.19
CA GLU A 57 7.73 -14.27 9.66
C GLU A 57 9.03 -14.64 10.37
N GLU A 58 9.94 -13.67 10.55
CA GLU A 58 11.26 -13.92 11.17
C GLU A 58 11.14 -14.24 12.66
N VAL A 59 10.38 -13.45 13.43
CA VAL A 59 10.23 -13.66 14.89
C VAL A 59 9.53 -14.99 15.20
N LEU A 60 8.56 -15.39 14.37
CA LEU A 60 7.77 -16.60 14.60
C LEU A 60 8.35 -17.87 13.94
N LYS A 61 9.48 -17.74 13.26
CA LYS A 61 10.12 -18.81 12.50
C LYS A 61 10.51 -20.03 13.36
N GLU A 62 11.07 -19.80 14.54
CA GLU A 62 11.49 -20.87 15.44
C GLU A 62 10.31 -21.74 15.92
N LYS A 63 9.13 -21.13 16.01
CA LYS A 63 7.88 -21.83 16.36
C LYS A 63 7.18 -22.47 15.16
N ALA A 64 7.74 -22.34 13.97
CA ALA A 64 7.14 -22.81 12.71
C ALA A 64 5.68 -22.34 12.51
N VAL A 65 5.38 -21.10 12.95
CA VAL A 65 4.08 -20.47 12.74
C VAL A 65 3.96 -20.06 11.28
N SER A 66 2.82 -20.39 10.67
CA SER A 66 2.50 -19.96 9.30
C SER A 66 1.72 -18.64 9.30
N ILE A 67 1.89 -17.85 8.23
CA ILE A 67 1.14 -16.61 8.02
C ILE A 67 -0.01 -16.87 7.05
N SER A 68 -1.23 -16.45 7.43
CA SER A 68 -2.41 -16.38 6.56
C SER A 68 -2.80 -14.93 6.36
N TYR A 69 -2.75 -14.42 5.12
CA TYR A 69 -2.90 -12.99 4.84
C TYR A 69 -3.94 -12.65 3.76
N ASP A 70 -4.70 -13.64 3.30
CA ASP A 70 -5.64 -13.50 2.19
C ASP A 70 -7.05 -13.08 2.62
N GLU A 71 -7.32 -13.05 3.94
CA GLU A 71 -8.66 -12.81 4.46
C GLU A 71 -8.75 -11.52 5.28
N ASP A 72 -9.74 -10.69 4.96
CA ASP A 72 -10.16 -9.56 5.80
C ASP A 72 -11.17 -10.05 6.85
N LEU A 73 -10.67 -10.48 8.01
CA LEU A 73 -11.49 -10.97 9.12
C LEU A 73 -12.45 -9.92 9.68
N ILE A 74 -12.13 -8.63 9.53
CA ILE A 74 -12.99 -7.53 10.01
C ILE A 74 -14.26 -7.42 9.18
N SER A 75 -14.21 -7.70 7.87
CA SER A 75 -15.39 -7.69 7.00
C SER A 75 -16.46 -8.70 7.41
N TYR A 76 -16.10 -9.77 8.12
CA TYR A 76 -17.09 -10.75 8.62
C TYR A 76 -17.95 -10.22 9.77
N ILE A 77 -17.49 -9.22 10.49
CA ILE A 77 -18.18 -8.67 11.68
C ILE A 77 -18.63 -7.21 11.49
N TRP A 78 -18.18 -6.53 10.45
CA TRP A 78 -18.55 -5.14 10.16
C TRP A 78 -19.60 -5.07 9.05
N GLU A 79 -20.85 -5.36 9.40
CA GLU A 79 -21.96 -5.48 8.44
C GLU A 79 -22.29 -4.16 7.70
N ASP A 80 -22.13 -3.02 8.37
CA ASP A 80 -22.39 -1.68 7.83
C ASP A 80 -21.13 -0.93 7.39
N ARG A 81 -20.07 -1.64 7.03
CA ARG A 81 -18.80 -1.05 6.56
C ARG A 81 -19.06 -0.15 5.36
N PRO A 82 -18.67 1.15 5.42
CA PRO A 82 -18.86 2.06 4.30
C PRO A 82 -17.99 1.63 3.11
N ALA A 83 -18.51 1.83 1.91
CA ALA A 83 -17.73 1.64 0.69
C ALA A 83 -16.56 2.62 0.63
N LEU A 84 -15.53 2.27 -0.15
CA LEU A 84 -14.44 3.19 -0.44
C LEU A 84 -14.98 4.47 -1.06
N SER A 85 -14.32 5.59 -0.75
CA SER A 85 -14.68 6.91 -1.30
C SER A 85 -14.72 6.88 -2.82
N ASN A 86 -15.71 7.55 -3.38
CA ASN A 86 -15.85 7.79 -4.82
C ASN A 86 -15.76 9.30 -5.15
N ALA A 87 -15.06 10.07 -4.29
CA ALA A 87 -14.85 11.49 -4.51
C ALA A 87 -14.09 11.73 -5.82
N PRO A 88 -14.48 12.73 -6.63
CA PRO A 88 -13.80 13.02 -7.89
C PRO A 88 -12.36 13.50 -7.64
N ALA A 89 -11.47 13.07 -8.53
CA ALA A 89 -10.13 13.62 -8.63
C ALA A 89 -10.14 14.92 -9.45
N PHE A 90 -9.13 15.76 -9.24
CA PHE A 90 -8.90 16.96 -10.03
C PHE A 90 -7.41 17.13 -10.36
N LEU A 91 -7.12 17.76 -11.48
CA LEU A 91 -5.77 18.08 -11.90
C LEU A 91 -5.23 19.26 -11.08
N LEU A 92 -4.03 19.12 -10.54
CA LEU A 92 -3.32 20.25 -9.93
C LEU A 92 -2.64 21.07 -11.04
N ASP A 93 -3.02 22.34 -11.14
CA ASP A 93 -2.44 23.25 -12.12
C ASP A 93 -0.91 23.29 -12.02
N LEU A 94 -0.26 23.33 -13.19
CA LEU A 94 1.20 23.33 -13.31
C LEU A 94 1.85 24.53 -12.58
N ALA A 95 1.14 25.65 -12.48
CA ALA A 95 1.61 26.83 -11.73
C ALA A 95 1.83 26.52 -10.24
N TYR A 96 1.10 25.56 -9.68
CA TYR A 96 1.24 25.09 -8.30
C TYR A 96 2.10 23.85 -8.20
N ALA A 97 2.02 22.95 -9.17
CA ALA A 97 2.80 21.71 -9.20
C ALA A 97 4.29 21.95 -9.50
N GLY A 98 4.59 23.01 -10.25
CA GLY A 98 5.95 23.43 -10.61
C GLY A 98 6.63 22.60 -11.69
N GLU A 99 6.19 21.35 -11.91
CA GLU A 99 6.77 20.42 -12.87
C GLU A 99 5.67 19.53 -13.49
N SER A 100 5.77 19.27 -14.81
CA SER A 100 4.82 18.43 -15.50
C SER A 100 4.99 16.95 -15.16
N THR A 101 3.92 16.17 -15.31
CA THR A 101 3.97 14.70 -15.19
C THR A 101 4.98 14.08 -16.13
N ALA A 102 5.07 14.56 -17.37
CA ALA A 102 6.05 14.09 -18.35
C ALA A 102 7.51 14.25 -17.86
N SER A 103 7.87 15.45 -17.39
CA SER A 103 9.22 15.72 -16.86
C SER A 103 9.54 14.87 -15.63
N LYS A 104 8.56 14.67 -14.73
CA LYS A 104 8.75 13.83 -13.55
C LYS A 104 8.96 12.36 -13.92
N LEU A 105 8.20 11.82 -14.89
CA LEU A 105 8.34 10.45 -15.37
C LEU A 105 9.70 10.23 -16.06
N GLU A 106 10.14 11.19 -16.89
CA GLU A 106 11.45 11.13 -17.53
C GLU A 106 12.55 11.02 -16.47
N ARG A 107 12.56 11.92 -15.51
CA ARG A 107 13.53 11.96 -14.41
C ARG A 107 13.46 10.73 -13.50
N LEU A 108 12.26 10.17 -13.29
CA LEU A 108 12.08 8.94 -12.53
C LEU A 108 12.68 7.75 -13.28
N ARG A 109 12.41 7.62 -14.58
CA ARG A 109 12.96 6.56 -15.42
C ARG A 109 14.49 6.63 -15.55
N GLU A 110 15.07 7.83 -15.59
CA GLU A 110 16.53 8.01 -15.49
C GLU A 110 17.08 7.42 -14.18
N LYS A 111 16.41 7.70 -13.05
CA LYS A 111 16.81 7.14 -11.75
C LYS A 111 16.63 5.62 -11.66
N MET A 112 15.58 5.09 -12.26
CA MET A 112 15.39 3.65 -12.38
C MET A 112 16.53 3.00 -13.18
N GLN A 113 16.95 3.60 -14.30
CA GLN A 113 18.11 3.13 -15.08
C GLN A 113 19.41 3.19 -14.28
N GLU A 114 19.67 4.30 -13.56
CA GLU A 114 20.86 4.44 -12.70
C GLU A 114 20.91 3.37 -11.61
N ALA A 115 19.73 2.92 -11.12
CA ALA A 115 19.58 1.91 -10.08
C ALA A 115 19.45 0.48 -10.63
N ASP A 116 19.58 0.29 -11.94
CA ASP A 116 19.38 -1.00 -12.63
C ASP A 116 18.00 -1.64 -12.33
N THR A 117 16.97 -0.79 -12.22
CA THR A 117 15.58 -1.24 -11.98
C THR A 117 14.73 -1.07 -13.22
N THR A 118 13.85 -2.04 -13.47
CA THR A 118 12.96 -2.06 -14.64
C THR A 118 11.51 -1.75 -14.30
N VAL A 119 11.14 -1.96 -13.03
CA VAL A 119 9.79 -1.76 -12.51
C VAL A 119 9.87 -1.01 -11.18
N HIS A 120 9.04 0.03 -11.02
CA HIS A 120 8.89 0.73 -9.74
C HIS A 120 7.43 0.69 -9.29
N ILE A 121 7.18 0.14 -8.08
CA ILE A 121 5.83 0.04 -7.50
C ILE A 121 5.64 1.14 -6.46
N LEU A 122 4.67 2.00 -6.70
CA LEU A 122 4.25 3.07 -5.80
C LEU A 122 2.93 2.71 -5.12
N SER A 123 2.92 2.74 -3.79
CA SER A 123 1.73 2.60 -2.95
C SER A 123 1.48 3.83 -2.07
N SER A 124 2.46 4.73 -1.97
CA SER A 124 2.31 6.01 -1.28
C SER A 124 1.42 6.94 -2.10
N LEU A 125 0.28 7.31 -1.55
CA LEU A 125 -0.69 8.20 -2.21
C LEU A 125 -0.09 9.59 -2.49
N ASP A 126 0.80 10.07 -1.63
CA ASP A 126 1.50 11.35 -1.81
C ASP A 126 2.40 11.32 -3.04
N ASP A 127 3.15 10.23 -3.21
CA ASP A 127 4.08 10.06 -4.33
C ASP A 127 3.33 9.95 -5.66
N ILE A 128 2.23 9.20 -5.70
CA ILE A 128 1.37 9.09 -6.88
C ILE A 128 0.72 10.43 -7.21
N ALA A 129 0.19 11.13 -6.20
CA ALA A 129 -0.41 12.44 -6.35
C ALA A 129 0.59 13.49 -6.86
N TRP A 130 1.84 13.41 -6.38
CA TRP A 130 2.92 14.25 -6.87
C TRP A 130 3.30 13.89 -8.31
N LEU A 131 3.53 12.61 -8.59
CA LEU A 131 3.99 12.14 -9.91
C LEU A 131 2.99 12.51 -11.01
N LEU A 132 1.71 12.25 -10.79
CA LEU A 132 0.66 12.41 -11.79
C LEU A 132 -0.05 13.78 -11.74
N ASN A 133 0.34 14.66 -10.84
CA ASN A 133 -0.28 15.97 -10.62
C ASN A 133 -1.80 15.89 -10.34
N ILE A 134 -2.27 14.85 -9.68
CA ILE A 134 -3.68 14.69 -9.31
C ILE A 134 -3.90 14.89 -7.83
N ARG A 135 -5.08 15.35 -7.47
CA ARG A 135 -5.56 15.49 -6.10
C ARG A 135 -7.00 14.97 -6.02
N GLY A 136 -7.46 14.65 -4.82
CA GLY A 136 -8.84 14.21 -4.60
C GLY A 136 -9.25 14.25 -3.14
N GLY A 137 -10.43 13.75 -2.83
CA GLY A 137 -11.04 13.83 -1.49
C GLY A 137 -11.21 12.48 -0.79
N ASP A 138 -10.41 11.47 -1.11
CA ASP A 138 -10.57 10.14 -0.53
C ASP A 138 -10.07 10.05 0.92
N VAL A 139 -9.11 10.91 1.28
CA VAL A 139 -8.55 10.97 2.62
C VAL A 139 -8.99 12.27 3.30
N MET A 140 -9.60 12.16 4.48
CA MET A 140 -10.09 13.31 5.23
C MET A 140 -8.94 14.28 5.54
N TYR A 141 -9.11 15.57 5.24
CA TYR A 141 -8.14 16.65 5.43
C TYR A 141 -6.85 16.54 4.60
N THR A 142 -6.75 15.58 3.70
CA THR A 142 -5.55 15.39 2.86
C THR A 142 -5.99 15.18 1.41
N PRO A 143 -5.55 16.01 0.44
CA PRO A 143 -6.08 15.98 -0.92
C PRO A 143 -5.48 14.82 -1.76
N LEU A 144 -5.75 13.59 -1.38
CA LEU A 144 -5.21 12.37 -1.99
C LEU A 144 -6.30 11.53 -2.65
N VAL A 145 -5.90 10.70 -3.60
CA VAL A 145 -6.74 9.74 -4.30
C VAL A 145 -6.23 8.33 -4.02
N LEU A 146 -7.12 7.43 -3.61
CA LEU A 146 -6.80 6.01 -3.43
C LEU A 146 -6.39 5.41 -4.77
N SER A 147 -5.13 5.00 -4.85
CA SER A 147 -4.52 4.46 -6.06
C SER A 147 -3.24 3.69 -5.75
N TYR A 148 -2.84 2.84 -6.68
CA TYR A 148 -1.48 2.28 -6.79
C TYR A 148 -0.94 2.60 -8.17
N ALA A 149 0.38 2.63 -8.32
CA ALA A 149 0.99 2.77 -9.63
C ALA A 149 2.16 1.80 -9.79
N VAL A 150 2.27 1.21 -10.98
CA VAL A 150 3.42 0.44 -11.40
C VAL A 150 4.02 1.14 -12.62
N ILE A 151 5.24 1.63 -12.47
CA ILE A 151 5.97 2.37 -13.50
C ILE A 151 7.00 1.43 -14.14
N THR A 152 6.92 1.28 -15.43
CA THR A 152 7.93 0.61 -16.25
C THR A 152 8.72 1.64 -17.06
N MET A 153 9.68 1.19 -17.83
CA MET A 153 10.44 2.06 -18.72
C MET A 153 9.58 2.68 -19.84
N GLU A 154 8.44 2.06 -20.17
CA GLU A 154 7.56 2.49 -21.26
C GLU A 154 6.23 3.01 -20.76
N ASP A 155 5.60 2.31 -19.80
CA ASP A 155 4.21 2.52 -19.38
C ASP A 155 4.10 2.97 -17.91
N VAL A 156 2.93 3.51 -17.58
CA VAL A 156 2.47 3.79 -16.22
C VAL A 156 1.15 3.06 -16.03
N HIS A 157 1.15 1.96 -15.28
CA HIS A 157 -0.07 1.25 -14.91
C HIS A 157 -0.65 1.90 -13.65
N LEU A 158 -1.79 2.58 -13.77
CA LEU A 158 -2.47 3.24 -12.67
C LEU A 158 -3.70 2.45 -12.23
N PHE A 159 -3.69 1.95 -11.01
CA PHE A 159 -4.78 1.19 -10.39
C PHE A 159 -5.65 2.14 -9.57
N ILE A 160 -6.82 2.48 -10.09
CA ILE A 160 -7.68 3.51 -9.54
C ILE A 160 -9.15 3.21 -9.89
N ASN A 161 -10.09 3.75 -9.11
CA ASN A 161 -11.47 3.78 -9.59
C ASN A 161 -11.61 4.84 -10.70
N GLU A 162 -11.73 4.39 -11.94
CA GLU A 162 -11.78 5.24 -13.15
C GLU A 162 -12.89 6.30 -13.09
N SER A 163 -14.00 6.01 -12.39
CA SER A 163 -15.11 6.98 -12.25
C SER A 163 -14.73 8.29 -11.54
N LYS A 164 -13.58 8.34 -10.90
CA LYS A 164 -13.03 9.56 -10.27
C LYS A 164 -12.35 10.50 -11.25
N LEU A 165 -11.93 9.98 -12.41
CA LEU A 165 -11.16 10.73 -13.39
C LEU A 165 -12.07 11.49 -14.34
N ASN A 166 -11.73 12.76 -14.59
CA ASN A 166 -12.39 13.57 -15.60
C ASN A 166 -11.54 13.68 -16.87
N GLN A 167 -12.13 14.25 -17.93
CA GLN A 167 -11.47 14.36 -19.24
C GLN A 167 -10.20 15.23 -19.17
N GLU A 168 -10.18 16.26 -18.33
CA GLU A 168 -9.03 17.15 -18.16
C GLU A 168 -7.79 16.39 -17.64
N ILE A 169 -7.99 15.48 -16.66
CA ILE A 169 -6.94 14.62 -16.17
C ILE A 169 -6.42 13.69 -17.27
N LEU A 170 -7.34 13.02 -17.98
CA LEU A 170 -6.99 12.08 -19.06
C LEU A 170 -6.23 12.78 -20.18
N ASP A 171 -6.68 13.97 -20.57
CA ASP A 171 -6.01 14.79 -21.59
C ASP A 171 -4.60 15.24 -21.16
N SER A 172 -4.39 15.50 -19.87
CA SER A 172 -3.08 15.87 -19.33
C SER A 172 -2.03 14.75 -19.41
N TRP A 173 -2.49 13.50 -19.53
CA TRP A 173 -1.62 12.31 -19.66
C TRP A 173 -1.47 11.81 -21.10
N ASN A 174 -2.04 12.52 -22.08
CA ASN A 174 -1.89 12.16 -23.50
C ASN A 174 -0.41 12.03 -23.88
N GLY A 175 -0.06 10.88 -24.46
CA GLY A 175 1.31 10.55 -24.87
C GLY A 175 2.24 10.06 -23.75
N LEU A 176 1.75 9.86 -22.53
CA LEU A 176 2.54 9.35 -21.39
C LEU A 176 2.35 7.84 -21.15
N SER A 177 1.61 7.15 -22.02
CA SER A 177 1.32 5.70 -21.88
C SER A 177 0.74 5.34 -20.50
N VAL A 178 -0.20 6.13 -19.99
CA VAL A 178 -0.92 5.81 -18.74
C VAL A 178 -2.03 4.82 -19.05
N ILE A 179 -1.94 3.63 -18.46
CA ILE A 179 -2.90 2.53 -18.61
C ILE A 179 -3.70 2.41 -17.31
N LEU A 180 -5.01 2.53 -17.41
CA LEU A 180 -5.91 2.46 -16.25
C LEU A 180 -6.30 1.02 -15.96
N HIS A 181 -6.33 0.68 -14.67
CA HIS A 181 -6.76 -0.60 -14.14
C HIS A 181 -7.73 -0.40 -12.97
N PRO A 182 -8.68 -1.32 -12.74
CA PRO A 182 -9.44 -1.36 -11.50
C PRO A 182 -8.53 -1.38 -10.25
N TYR A 183 -8.91 -0.65 -9.21
CA TYR A 183 -8.09 -0.44 -8.00
C TYR A 183 -7.55 -1.75 -7.40
N GLU A 184 -8.37 -2.78 -7.29
CA GLU A 184 -7.99 -4.08 -6.69
C GLU A 184 -7.16 -4.97 -7.63
N GLU A 185 -7.03 -4.63 -8.90
CA GLU A 185 -6.32 -5.46 -9.88
C GLU A 185 -4.81 -5.48 -9.63
N ILE A 186 -4.27 -4.54 -8.86
CA ILE A 186 -2.85 -4.51 -8.48
C ILE A 186 -2.37 -5.86 -7.92
N TYR A 187 -3.19 -6.52 -7.09
CA TYR A 187 -2.82 -7.79 -6.45
C TYR A 187 -2.67 -8.97 -7.42
N THR A 188 -3.33 -8.91 -8.55
CA THR A 188 -3.19 -9.91 -9.63
C THR A 188 -2.16 -9.48 -10.66
N PHE A 189 -2.08 -8.19 -10.93
CA PHE A 189 -1.12 -7.63 -11.88
C PHE A 189 0.33 -7.91 -11.47
N VAL A 190 0.69 -7.67 -10.21
CA VAL A 190 2.07 -7.90 -9.76
C VAL A 190 2.53 -9.35 -9.91
N LYS A 191 1.61 -10.33 -9.90
CA LYS A 191 1.92 -11.74 -10.18
C LYS A 191 2.32 -12.01 -11.64
N THR A 192 2.01 -11.08 -12.55
CA THR A 192 2.31 -11.20 -13.98
C THR A 192 3.64 -10.54 -14.38
N LEU A 193 4.32 -9.91 -13.43
CA LEU A 193 5.64 -9.35 -13.67
C LEU A 193 6.62 -10.46 -14.08
N ASP A 194 7.52 -10.14 -14.99
CA ASP A 194 8.53 -11.08 -15.43
C ASP A 194 9.49 -11.41 -14.27
N GLU A 195 9.86 -12.69 -14.12
CA GLU A 195 10.80 -13.15 -13.09
C GLU A 195 12.20 -12.49 -13.20
N THR A 196 12.51 -11.91 -14.36
CA THR A 196 13.74 -11.15 -14.58
C THR A 196 13.60 -9.66 -14.29
N SER A 197 12.45 -9.20 -13.80
CA SER A 197 12.22 -7.81 -13.46
C SER A 197 12.97 -7.43 -12.19
N HIS A 198 13.73 -6.34 -12.27
CA HIS A 198 14.32 -5.71 -11.10
C HIS A 198 13.30 -4.71 -10.53
N VAL A 199 12.67 -5.06 -9.42
CA VAL A 199 11.55 -4.31 -8.84
C VAL A 199 12.03 -3.39 -7.73
N LEU A 200 11.84 -2.09 -7.90
CA LEU A 200 12.04 -1.09 -6.86
C LEU A 200 10.73 -0.86 -6.10
N LEU A 201 10.77 -1.02 -4.81
CA LEU A 201 9.67 -0.72 -3.89
C LEU A 201 10.18 -0.25 -2.53
N ASP A 202 9.34 0.43 -1.76
CA ASP A 202 9.62 0.74 -0.36
C ASP A 202 8.86 -0.24 0.55
N PRO A 203 9.55 -1.16 1.24
CA PRO A 203 8.90 -2.18 2.08
C PRO A 203 8.18 -1.57 3.30
N SER A 204 8.48 -0.31 3.65
CA SER A 204 7.78 0.40 4.71
C SER A 204 6.45 1.02 4.24
N ARG A 205 6.25 1.14 2.95
CA ARG A 205 5.08 1.77 2.31
C ARG A 205 4.16 0.76 1.65
N ILE A 206 4.72 -0.27 1.02
CA ILE A 206 3.94 -1.30 0.34
C ILE A 206 3.27 -2.25 1.34
N ASN A 207 2.08 -2.72 1.03
CA ASN A 207 1.43 -3.71 1.87
C ASN A 207 1.96 -5.14 1.61
N TYR A 208 1.79 -5.99 2.60
CA TYR A 208 2.31 -7.35 2.61
C TYR A 208 1.72 -8.22 1.48
N ALA A 209 0.44 -8.04 1.14
CA ALA A 209 -0.20 -8.81 0.07
C ALA A 209 0.41 -8.51 -1.31
N ILE A 210 0.72 -7.24 -1.63
CA ILE A 210 1.42 -6.90 -2.87
C ILE A 210 2.82 -7.52 -2.87
N TYR A 211 3.56 -7.37 -1.78
CA TYR A 211 4.92 -7.91 -1.64
C TYR A 211 4.95 -9.43 -1.84
N LYS A 212 4.05 -10.18 -1.19
CA LYS A 212 3.99 -11.67 -1.30
C LYS A 212 3.47 -12.15 -2.65
N ASN A 213 2.85 -11.29 -3.44
CA ASN A 213 2.37 -11.60 -4.77
C ASN A 213 3.42 -11.35 -5.88
N LEU A 214 4.57 -10.77 -5.54
CA LEU A 214 5.68 -10.65 -6.49
C LEU A 214 6.25 -12.04 -6.82
N PRO A 215 6.70 -12.28 -8.06
CA PRO A 215 7.41 -13.51 -8.40
C PRO A 215 8.67 -13.70 -7.54
N ASP A 216 8.97 -14.94 -7.15
CA ASP A 216 10.08 -15.28 -6.23
C ASP A 216 11.48 -14.87 -6.73
N ALA A 217 11.65 -14.67 -8.03
CA ALA A 217 12.91 -14.31 -8.66
C ALA A 217 13.07 -12.81 -8.93
N THR A 218 12.10 -11.98 -8.55
CA THR A 218 12.24 -10.52 -8.67
C THR A 218 13.21 -9.99 -7.62
N GLU A 219 14.32 -9.38 -8.05
CA GLU A 219 15.31 -8.73 -7.20
C GLU A 219 14.92 -7.29 -6.87
#